data_ccea98f91eb274bcfeca1787a05ba9ce
#
_entry.id   ccea98f91eb274bcfeca1787a05ba9ce
#
_cell.length_a   1.000
_cell.length_b   1.000
_cell.length_c   1.000
_cell.angle_alpha   90.00
_cell.angle_beta   90.00
_cell.angle_gamma   90.00
#
_symmetry.space_group_name_H-M   'P 1'
#
loop_
_entity.id
_entity.type
_entity.pdbx_description
1 polymer ?
#
loop_
_entity_poly.entity_id
_entity_poly.type
_entity_poly.pdbx_seq_one_letter_code
_entity_poly.pdbx_strand_id
1 'polypeptide(L)'
;MRVFRKARGAWTRLARWVWARRAAVVVLGCVPGLLAVLALGVCAAGVDRPVDPGRERPVAAPLPAGPHRAARPVIVPRSRWLDAGSTHTQPPARYDDHVVAVFVHHTDSPNAYECADVPRIIRSLYAGQTGVRRWDDIGYNFLVDRCGTIYEGRAGGVDRAVTGAHTQGFNHGTAGIAAIGTFGAGTPVPRAMTEAIAALAAWKLGLSDVDPRAKVRLVSSNDLSRYTAGTSVVLPTLVGHDAGFMTNCPGAALTSRLPGIRSRAAHLQGR
;
A
#
# COMPACT_ATOMS: atom_id res chain seq x y z
N MET A 1 64.36 44.31 41.03
CA MET A 1 64.32 43.42 39.87
C MET A 1 63.82 41.96 40.16
N ARG A 2 63.04 41.69 41.20
CA ARG A 2 62.59 40.30 41.51
C ARG A 2 61.02 40.06 41.28
N VAL A 3 60.26 41.08 41.02
CA VAL A 3 58.81 41.00 40.90
C VAL A 3 58.35 40.59 39.46
N PHE A 4 59.11 40.96 38.41
CA PHE A 4 58.79 40.68 37.03
C PHE A 4 59.06 39.24 36.57
N ARG A 5 59.79 38.43 37.34
CA ARG A 5 60.11 37.05 36.97
C ARG A 5 58.99 36.04 37.33
N LYS A 6 58.15 36.36 38.32
CA LYS A 6 57.02 35.46 38.74
C LYS A 6 55.81 35.57 37.82
N ALA A 7 55.59 36.70 37.14
CA ALA A 7 54.47 36.91 36.28
C ALA A 7 54.55 36.10 34.96
N ARG A 8 55.73 35.91 34.38
CA ARG A 8 55.90 35.15 33.12
C ARG A 8 55.58 33.65 33.25
N GLY A 9 55.87 33.06 34.44
CA GLY A 9 55.61 31.65 34.68
C GLY A 9 54.07 31.29 34.81
N ALA A 10 53.30 32.25 35.31
CA ALA A 10 51.89 32.07 35.49
C ALA A 10 51.09 32.08 34.12
N TRP A 11 51.49 32.99 33.25
CA TRP A 11 50.86 33.10 31.90
C TRP A 11 51.11 31.89 31.00
N THR A 12 52.31 31.31 31.07
CA THR A 12 52.66 30.11 30.28
C THR A 12 51.92 28.87 30.77
N ARG A 13 51.67 28.75 32.09
CA ARG A 13 50.89 27.64 32.64
C ARG A 13 49.38 27.77 32.30
N LEU A 14 48.83 28.98 32.35
CA LEU A 14 47.43 29.24 32.00
C LEU A 14 47.17 28.98 30.50
N ALA A 15 48.09 29.45 29.65
CA ALA A 15 47.98 29.22 28.21
C ALA A 15 48.02 27.73 27.85
N ARG A 16 48.92 26.95 28.47
CA ARG A 16 49.02 25.49 28.26
C ARG A 16 47.76 24.76 28.75
N TRP A 17 47.14 25.19 29.86
CA TRP A 17 45.95 24.59 30.42
C TRP A 17 44.69 24.88 29.54
N VAL A 18 44.58 26.08 29.02
CA VAL A 18 43.50 26.46 28.08
C VAL A 18 43.61 25.69 26.75
N TRP A 19 44.86 25.55 26.23
CA TRP A 19 45.09 24.76 25.01
C TRP A 19 44.81 23.27 25.22
N ALA A 20 45.20 22.68 26.35
CA ALA A 20 44.90 21.28 26.66
C ALA A 20 43.39 21.01 26.80
N ARG A 21 42.63 21.94 27.42
CA ARG A 21 41.19 21.81 27.50
C ARG A 21 40.48 21.97 26.14
N ARG A 22 40.93 22.88 25.29
CA ARG A 22 40.43 23.04 23.93
C ARG A 22 40.72 21.81 23.09
N ALA A 23 41.88 21.24 23.17
CA ALA A 23 42.22 19.99 22.47
C ALA A 23 41.38 18.82 22.98
N ALA A 24 41.14 18.69 24.28
CA ALA A 24 40.29 17.64 24.84
C ALA A 24 38.82 17.78 24.42
N VAL A 25 38.29 19.01 24.35
CA VAL A 25 36.93 19.26 23.87
C VAL A 25 36.79 18.94 22.39
N VAL A 26 37.76 19.27 21.55
CA VAL A 26 37.75 18.94 20.12
C VAL A 26 37.84 17.42 19.91
N VAL A 27 38.69 16.71 20.64
CA VAL A 27 38.81 15.25 20.54
C VAL A 27 37.54 14.55 21.02
N LEU A 28 36.95 14.97 22.16
CA LEU A 28 35.68 14.43 22.66
C LEU A 28 34.49 14.77 21.78
N GLY A 29 34.52 15.92 21.09
CA GLY A 29 33.46 16.30 20.14
C GLY A 29 33.52 15.56 18.81
N CYS A 30 34.71 15.11 18.38
CA CYS A 30 34.88 14.38 17.12
C CYS A 30 34.62 12.86 17.23
N VAL A 31 34.71 12.27 18.43
CA VAL A 31 34.49 10.83 18.64
C VAL A 31 33.09 10.37 18.24
N PRO A 32 31.99 11.08 18.59
CA PRO A 32 30.66 10.69 18.15
C PRO A 32 30.49 10.75 16.61
N GLY A 33 31.10 11.73 15.96
CA GLY A 33 31.06 11.86 14.49
C GLY A 33 31.80 10.73 13.77
N LEU A 34 32.98 10.35 14.28
CA LEU A 34 33.75 9.23 13.73
C LEU A 34 33.05 7.88 13.93
N LEU A 35 32.41 7.66 15.08
CA LEU A 35 31.59 6.47 15.32
C LEU A 35 30.36 6.42 14.44
N ALA A 36 29.71 7.56 14.17
CA ALA A 36 28.59 7.63 13.25
C ALA A 36 28.98 7.33 11.79
N VAL A 37 30.14 7.82 11.34
CA VAL A 37 30.68 7.53 10.00
C VAL A 37 31.08 6.06 9.87
N LEU A 38 31.69 5.47 10.91
CA LEU A 38 32.00 4.04 10.95
C LEU A 38 30.73 3.17 10.96
N ALA A 39 29.70 3.57 11.71
CA ALA A 39 28.43 2.86 11.72
C ALA A 39 27.71 2.93 10.35
N LEU A 40 27.75 4.09 9.69
CA LEU A 40 27.23 4.25 8.32
C LEU A 40 28.03 3.44 7.30
N GLY A 41 29.35 3.37 7.44
CA GLY A 41 30.23 2.56 6.60
C GLY A 41 29.95 1.06 6.73
N VAL A 42 29.72 0.57 7.96
CA VAL A 42 29.37 -0.84 8.23
C VAL A 42 27.96 -1.17 7.71
N CYS A 43 26.99 -0.24 7.82
CA CYS A 43 25.68 -0.41 7.22
C CYS A 43 25.73 -0.42 5.69
N ALA A 44 26.57 0.40 5.06
CA ALA A 44 26.75 0.41 3.60
C ALA A 44 27.45 -0.86 3.08
N ALA A 45 28.42 -1.41 3.81
CA ALA A 45 29.11 -2.64 3.43
C ALA A 45 28.23 -3.90 3.58
N GLY A 46 27.11 -3.82 4.33
CA GLY A 46 26.17 -4.92 4.51
C GLY A 46 25.10 -5.04 3.41
N VAL A 47 25.04 -4.09 2.47
CA VAL A 47 23.98 -4.02 1.43
C VAL A 47 24.45 -4.57 0.07
N ASP A 48 25.75 -4.72 -0.15
CA ASP A 48 26.28 -5.32 -1.38
C ASP A 48 26.32 -6.86 -1.29
N ARG A 49 25.14 -7.50 -1.15
CA ARG A 49 24.97 -8.83 -1.70
C ARG A 49 24.65 -8.62 -3.18
N PRO A 50 25.48 -9.12 -4.12
CA PRO A 50 25.11 -9.11 -5.52
C PRO A 50 23.79 -9.87 -5.64
N VAL A 51 22.75 -9.18 -6.07
CA VAL A 51 21.51 -9.80 -6.52
C VAL A 51 21.93 -10.61 -7.74
N ASP A 52 21.98 -11.93 -7.60
CA ASP A 52 22.25 -12.86 -8.69
C ASP A 52 21.14 -12.64 -9.74
N PRO A 53 21.44 -12.02 -10.90
CA PRO A 53 20.44 -11.74 -11.92
C PRO A 53 19.94 -13.01 -12.62
N GLY A 54 20.48 -14.19 -12.28
CA GLY A 54 20.13 -15.47 -12.88
C GLY A 54 19.21 -16.34 -12.01
N ARG A 55 18.89 -15.93 -10.80
CA ARG A 55 17.94 -16.68 -9.98
C ARG A 55 16.55 -16.11 -10.15
N GLU A 56 15.94 -16.38 -11.31
CA GLU A 56 14.48 -16.32 -11.42
C GLU A 56 13.90 -17.12 -10.26
N ARG A 57 13.20 -16.43 -9.32
CA ARG A 57 12.35 -17.15 -8.38
C ARG A 57 11.43 -18.00 -9.22
N PRO A 58 11.33 -19.32 -8.96
CA PRO A 58 10.39 -20.14 -9.69
C PRO A 58 9.04 -19.42 -9.63
N VAL A 59 8.49 -19.11 -10.79
CA VAL A 59 7.09 -18.65 -10.87
C VAL A 59 6.31 -19.77 -10.22
N ALA A 60 5.71 -19.51 -9.05
CA ALA A 60 4.95 -20.51 -8.34
C ALA A 60 3.97 -21.12 -9.33
N ALA A 61 4.02 -22.44 -9.48
CA ALA A 61 3.12 -23.15 -10.36
C ALA A 61 1.68 -22.72 -10.02
N PRO A 62 0.81 -22.44 -11.01
CA PRO A 62 -0.58 -22.08 -10.73
C PRO A 62 -1.14 -23.15 -9.79
N LEU A 63 -1.68 -22.72 -8.65
CA LEU A 63 -2.37 -23.62 -7.75
C LEU A 63 -3.43 -24.40 -8.54
N PRO A 64 -3.61 -25.70 -8.26
CA PRO A 64 -4.70 -26.46 -8.87
C PRO A 64 -5.99 -25.69 -8.63
N ALA A 65 -6.81 -25.60 -9.68
CA ALA A 65 -8.07 -24.88 -9.61
C ALA A 65 -8.94 -25.49 -8.51
N GLY A 66 -9.18 -24.70 -7.44
CA GLY A 66 -10.12 -25.09 -6.40
C GLY A 66 -11.52 -25.30 -6.99
N PRO A 67 -12.40 -26.10 -6.37
CA PRO A 67 -13.72 -26.42 -6.88
C PRO A 67 -14.66 -25.21 -7.01
N HIS A 68 -14.38 -24.11 -6.29
CA HIS A 68 -15.25 -22.93 -6.21
C HIS A 68 -14.66 -21.75 -6.98
N ARG A 69 -14.90 -21.69 -8.28
CA ARG A 69 -14.45 -20.62 -9.15
C ARG A 69 -15.61 -19.89 -9.81
N ALA A 70 -15.64 -18.57 -9.67
CA ALA A 70 -16.51 -17.73 -10.47
C ALA A 70 -15.88 -17.39 -11.82
N ALA A 71 -16.70 -17.16 -12.84
CA ALA A 71 -16.25 -16.65 -14.12
C ALA A 71 -15.54 -15.28 -13.94
N ARG A 72 -14.48 -15.07 -14.73
CA ARG A 72 -13.83 -13.75 -14.79
C ARG A 72 -14.80 -12.72 -15.37
N PRO A 73 -15.10 -11.62 -14.68
CA PRO A 73 -15.91 -10.55 -15.24
C PRO A 73 -15.14 -9.82 -16.35
N VAL A 74 -15.86 -9.06 -17.16
CA VAL A 74 -15.25 -8.16 -18.15
C VAL A 74 -14.54 -7.03 -17.39
N ILE A 75 -13.24 -6.86 -17.63
CA ILE A 75 -12.42 -5.83 -16.99
C ILE A 75 -11.82 -4.95 -18.10
N VAL A 76 -12.09 -3.66 -18.02
CA VAL A 76 -11.51 -2.66 -18.93
C VAL A 76 -10.03 -2.52 -18.60
N PRO A 77 -9.12 -2.78 -19.55
CA PRO A 77 -7.67 -2.72 -19.28
C PRO A 77 -7.18 -1.29 -19.10
N ARG A 78 -6.03 -1.13 -18.44
CA ARG A 78 -5.39 0.18 -18.17
C ARG A 78 -5.20 1.02 -19.45
N SER A 79 -4.89 0.40 -20.57
CA SER A 79 -4.71 1.07 -21.85
C SER A 79 -5.93 1.83 -22.36
N ARG A 80 -7.10 1.58 -21.79
CA ARG A 80 -8.36 2.28 -22.13
C ARG A 80 -8.58 3.56 -21.35
N TRP A 81 -7.87 3.74 -20.23
CA TRP A 81 -7.99 4.94 -19.41
C TRP A 81 -6.65 5.67 -19.18
N LEU A 82 -5.50 5.00 -19.31
CA LEU A 82 -4.17 5.60 -19.16
C LEU A 82 -3.57 5.87 -20.54
N ASP A 83 -3.41 7.13 -20.86
CA ASP A 83 -2.79 7.58 -22.12
C ASP A 83 -1.27 7.39 -22.03
N ALA A 84 -0.63 7.07 -23.15
CA ALA A 84 0.82 6.84 -23.23
C ALA A 84 1.65 8.03 -22.70
N GLY A 85 1.16 9.27 -22.91
CA GLY A 85 1.81 10.48 -22.39
C GLY A 85 1.59 10.76 -20.90
N SER A 86 0.69 10.02 -20.25
CA SER A 86 0.37 10.18 -18.82
C SER A 86 1.14 9.21 -17.92
N THR A 87 1.99 8.35 -18.51
CA THR A 87 2.77 7.37 -17.76
C THR A 87 3.99 8.04 -17.12
N HIS A 88 4.33 7.65 -15.90
CA HIS A 88 5.63 7.92 -15.29
C HIS A 88 6.38 6.59 -15.13
N THR A 89 7.69 6.67 -14.96
CA THR A 89 8.50 5.48 -14.70
C THR A 89 8.07 4.84 -13.39
N GLN A 90 7.54 3.63 -13.47
CA GLN A 90 7.10 2.85 -12.32
C GLN A 90 8.12 1.77 -11.99
N PRO A 91 8.37 1.47 -10.71
CA PRO A 91 9.10 0.27 -10.35
C PRO A 91 8.30 -0.98 -10.77
N PRO A 92 8.96 -2.13 -10.94
CA PRO A 92 8.27 -3.39 -11.22
C PRO A 92 7.18 -3.68 -10.20
N ALA A 93 6.04 -4.21 -10.65
CA ALA A 93 4.95 -4.60 -9.78
C ALA A 93 5.42 -5.67 -8.78
N ARG A 94 4.96 -5.53 -7.52
CA ARG A 94 5.20 -6.52 -6.47
C ARG A 94 4.04 -7.50 -6.42
N TYR A 95 4.34 -8.74 -6.04
CA TYR A 95 3.37 -9.81 -6.02
C TYR A 95 3.42 -10.56 -4.70
N ASP A 96 2.25 -10.95 -4.22
CA ASP A 96 2.07 -11.91 -3.15
C ASP A 96 1.76 -13.29 -3.75
N ASP A 97 1.79 -14.34 -2.93
CA ASP A 97 1.48 -15.70 -3.40
C ASP A 97 -0.01 -15.83 -3.77
N HIS A 98 -0.90 -15.26 -2.94
CA HIS A 98 -2.34 -15.36 -3.08
C HIS A 98 -3.05 -14.08 -2.66
N VAL A 99 -4.29 -13.88 -3.16
CA VAL A 99 -5.23 -12.94 -2.60
C VAL A 99 -6.17 -13.70 -1.66
N VAL A 100 -6.09 -13.43 -0.36
CA VAL A 100 -6.90 -14.06 0.68
C VAL A 100 -8.00 -13.15 1.22
N ALA A 101 -7.97 -11.87 0.90
CA ALA A 101 -9.03 -10.91 1.24
C ALA A 101 -9.17 -9.81 0.19
N VAL A 102 -10.36 -9.21 0.17
CA VAL A 102 -10.68 -8.03 -0.64
C VAL A 102 -11.12 -6.90 0.28
N PHE A 103 -10.46 -5.75 0.15
CA PHE A 103 -10.89 -4.51 0.79
C PHE A 103 -11.69 -3.66 -0.19
N VAL A 104 -12.90 -3.30 0.19
CA VAL A 104 -13.77 -2.42 -0.57
C VAL A 104 -13.53 -0.98 -0.11
N HIS A 105 -13.32 -0.09 -1.06
CA HIS A 105 -13.08 1.33 -0.87
C HIS A 105 -14.12 2.16 -1.61
N HIS A 106 -14.17 3.44 -1.32
CA HIS A 106 -14.68 4.46 -2.23
C HIS A 106 -13.56 5.42 -2.64
N THR A 107 -13.75 6.15 -3.73
CA THR A 107 -12.75 7.12 -4.20
C THR A 107 -12.89 8.48 -3.52
N ASP A 108 -13.98 8.69 -2.78
CA ASP A 108 -14.37 9.97 -2.15
C ASP A 108 -14.44 11.12 -3.16
N SER A 109 -15.00 10.83 -4.33
CA SER A 109 -15.24 11.76 -5.44
C SER A 109 -16.72 12.03 -5.63
N PRO A 110 -17.12 13.07 -6.40
CA PRO A 110 -18.52 13.33 -6.70
C PRO A 110 -19.23 12.13 -7.36
N ASN A 111 -20.51 11.94 -7.02
CA ASN A 111 -21.36 10.88 -7.59
C ASN A 111 -22.02 11.28 -8.92
N ALA A 112 -22.11 12.59 -9.20
CA ALA A 112 -22.69 13.11 -10.42
C ALA A 112 -21.66 13.09 -11.56
N TYR A 113 -21.54 11.94 -12.23
CA TYR A 113 -20.70 11.77 -13.41
C TYR A 113 -21.39 10.84 -14.43
N GLU A 114 -21.08 11.03 -15.70
CA GLU A 114 -21.46 10.10 -16.74
C GLU A 114 -20.46 8.93 -16.83
N CYS A 115 -20.94 7.71 -17.09
CA CYS A 115 -20.05 6.55 -17.13
C CYS A 115 -19.01 6.63 -18.27
N ALA A 116 -19.30 7.38 -19.32
CA ALA A 116 -18.34 7.68 -20.38
C ALA A 116 -17.13 8.53 -19.90
N ASP A 117 -17.30 9.30 -18.81
CA ASP A 117 -16.25 10.14 -18.24
C ASP A 117 -15.29 9.38 -17.31
N VAL A 118 -15.60 8.15 -16.94
CA VAL A 118 -14.84 7.39 -15.94
C VAL A 118 -13.35 7.23 -16.29
N PRO A 119 -12.94 7.00 -17.55
CA PRO A 119 -11.52 7.00 -17.92
C PRO A 119 -10.79 8.27 -17.49
N ARG A 120 -11.41 9.46 -17.65
CA ARG A 120 -10.88 10.74 -17.22
C ARG A 120 -10.81 10.85 -15.69
N ILE A 121 -11.82 10.34 -14.98
CA ILE A 121 -11.84 10.31 -13.50
C ILE A 121 -10.70 9.44 -12.98
N ILE A 122 -10.48 8.26 -13.55
CA ILE A 122 -9.40 7.36 -13.15
C ILE A 122 -8.03 7.99 -13.42
N ARG A 123 -7.85 8.67 -14.58
CA ARG A 123 -6.61 9.43 -14.85
C ARG A 123 -6.34 10.52 -13.81
N SER A 124 -7.37 11.24 -13.39
CA SER A 124 -7.23 12.27 -12.37
C SER A 124 -6.82 11.68 -11.01
N LEU A 125 -7.40 10.54 -10.61
CA LEU A 125 -6.99 9.79 -9.42
C LEU A 125 -5.53 9.32 -9.52
N TYR A 126 -5.16 8.74 -10.66
CA TYR A 126 -3.80 8.30 -10.94
C TYR A 126 -2.81 9.46 -10.83
N ALA A 127 -3.09 10.59 -11.50
CA ALA A 127 -2.23 11.76 -11.46
C ALA A 127 -2.09 12.35 -10.02
N GLY A 128 -3.19 12.35 -9.24
CA GLY A 128 -3.15 12.78 -7.85
C GLY A 128 -2.31 11.85 -6.94
N GLN A 129 -2.35 10.56 -7.19
CA GLN A 129 -1.59 9.59 -6.41
C GLN A 129 -0.13 9.52 -6.83
N THR A 130 0.18 9.50 -8.12
CA THR A 130 1.54 9.37 -8.63
C THR A 130 2.30 10.70 -8.66
N GLY A 131 1.62 11.81 -8.97
CA GLY A 131 2.21 13.14 -9.00
C GLY A 131 2.31 13.75 -7.60
N VAL A 132 1.15 14.09 -7.00
CA VAL A 132 1.11 14.83 -5.73
C VAL A 132 1.61 13.98 -4.56
N ARG A 133 1.16 12.72 -4.45
CA ARG A 133 1.54 11.82 -3.35
C ARG A 133 2.82 11.02 -3.64
N ARG A 134 3.36 11.09 -4.85
CA ARG A 134 4.56 10.38 -5.30
C ARG A 134 4.49 8.86 -5.07
N TRP A 135 3.29 8.29 -5.24
CA TRP A 135 3.14 6.84 -5.20
C TRP A 135 3.64 6.22 -6.51
N ASP A 136 4.06 4.97 -6.45
CA ASP A 136 4.54 4.24 -7.63
C ASP A 136 3.46 4.10 -8.71
N ASP A 137 2.18 3.93 -8.30
CA ASP A 137 1.04 3.72 -9.17
C ASP A 137 -0.26 4.03 -8.42
N ILE A 138 -1.41 3.92 -9.10
CA ILE A 138 -2.72 3.95 -8.45
C ILE A 138 -2.78 2.86 -7.35
N GLY A 139 -3.27 3.21 -6.17
CA GLY A 139 -3.26 2.32 -5.01
C GLY A 139 -4.19 1.12 -5.12
N TYR A 140 -5.31 1.27 -5.82
CA TYR A 140 -6.35 0.27 -5.96
C TYR A 140 -6.02 -0.75 -7.05
N ASN A 141 -6.27 -2.04 -6.80
CA ASN A 141 -6.12 -3.06 -7.84
C ASN A 141 -7.20 -2.94 -8.90
N PHE A 142 -8.43 -2.57 -8.50
CA PHE A 142 -9.56 -2.39 -9.40
C PHE A 142 -10.40 -1.18 -9.01
N LEU A 143 -11.12 -0.63 -9.98
CA LEU A 143 -12.14 0.39 -9.75
C LEU A 143 -13.47 -0.07 -10.36
N VAL A 144 -14.59 0.37 -9.77
CA VAL A 144 -15.93 0.03 -10.25
C VAL A 144 -16.76 1.29 -10.29
N ASP A 145 -17.40 1.57 -11.42
CA ASP A 145 -18.25 2.74 -11.61
C ASP A 145 -19.72 2.47 -11.24
N ARG A 146 -20.54 3.54 -11.30
CA ARG A 146 -21.98 3.47 -11.00
C ARG A 146 -22.77 2.59 -11.99
N CYS A 147 -22.24 2.39 -13.21
CA CYS A 147 -22.85 1.56 -14.24
C CYS A 147 -22.45 0.08 -14.13
N GLY A 148 -21.54 -0.25 -13.20
CA GLY A 148 -21.05 -1.60 -12.99
C GLY A 148 -19.87 -1.97 -13.89
N THR A 149 -19.24 -1.01 -14.57
CA THR A 149 -18.02 -1.27 -15.33
C THR A 149 -16.84 -1.43 -14.37
N ILE A 150 -16.05 -2.49 -14.58
CA ILE A 150 -14.87 -2.81 -13.81
C ILE A 150 -13.65 -2.37 -14.61
N TYR A 151 -12.74 -1.64 -13.97
CA TYR A 151 -11.50 -1.16 -14.57
C TYR A 151 -10.29 -1.77 -13.84
N GLU A 152 -9.31 -2.21 -14.62
CA GLU A 152 -7.98 -2.51 -14.08
C GLU A 152 -7.37 -1.23 -13.52
N GLY A 153 -6.98 -1.26 -12.26
CA GLY A 153 -6.31 -0.16 -11.56
C GLY A 153 -4.80 -0.29 -11.62
N ARG A 154 -4.18 -0.83 -10.56
CA ARG A 154 -2.74 -1.00 -10.43
C ARG A 154 -2.19 -1.96 -11.47
N ALA A 155 -1.03 -1.60 -12.07
CA ALA A 155 -0.33 -2.43 -13.04
C ALA A 155 0.16 -3.75 -12.44
N GLY A 156 0.37 -4.75 -13.29
CA GLY A 156 0.95 -6.05 -12.89
C GLY A 156 0.14 -7.26 -13.33
N GLY A 157 -1.04 -7.04 -13.92
CA GLY A 157 -1.92 -8.09 -14.44
C GLY A 157 -3.05 -8.45 -13.47
N VAL A 158 -4.26 -8.47 -14.00
CA VAL A 158 -5.50 -8.65 -13.22
C VAL A 158 -5.63 -10.04 -12.59
N ASP A 159 -5.04 -11.06 -13.21
CA ASP A 159 -5.08 -12.46 -12.73
C ASP A 159 -4.10 -12.70 -11.56
N ARG A 160 -3.08 -11.87 -11.43
CA ARG A 160 -2.00 -12.02 -10.47
C ARG A 160 -2.33 -11.39 -9.12
N ALA A 161 -1.72 -11.88 -8.05
CA ALA A 161 -1.82 -11.30 -6.70
C ALA A 161 -0.92 -10.06 -6.57
N VAL A 162 -1.24 -8.99 -7.31
CA VAL A 162 -0.49 -7.74 -7.28
C VAL A 162 -0.67 -7.06 -5.94
N THR A 163 0.44 -6.77 -5.23
CA THR A 163 0.42 -6.01 -3.98
C THR A 163 -0.01 -4.57 -4.25
N GLY A 164 -1.14 -4.17 -3.66
CA GLY A 164 -1.69 -2.82 -3.79
C GLY A 164 -1.03 -1.79 -2.87
N ALA A 165 -1.60 -0.57 -2.85
CA ALA A 165 -1.32 0.47 -1.88
C ALA A 165 -2.64 1.11 -1.41
N HIS A 166 -3.61 0.27 -1.06
CA HIS A 166 -4.99 0.69 -0.79
C HIS A 166 -5.35 0.67 0.70
N THR A 167 -4.76 -0.24 1.51
CA THR A 167 -5.03 -0.33 2.95
C THR A 167 -3.73 -0.43 3.71
N GLN A 168 -3.31 0.67 4.34
CA GLN A 168 -2.07 0.72 5.10
C GLN A 168 -2.06 -0.37 6.19
N GLY A 169 -0.99 -1.16 6.22
CA GLY A 169 -0.87 -2.33 7.10
C GLY A 169 -1.42 -3.65 6.51
N PHE A 170 -2.27 -3.61 5.49
CA PHE A 170 -2.96 -4.80 4.95
C PHE A 170 -2.95 -4.88 3.43
N ASN A 171 -1.89 -4.38 2.77
CA ASN A 171 -1.76 -4.48 1.32
C ASN A 171 -1.30 -5.87 0.84
N HIS A 172 -0.55 -6.60 1.69
CA HIS A 172 -0.05 -7.93 1.35
C HIS A 172 -1.15 -9.00 1.41
N GLY A 173 -1.19 -9.84 0.40
CA GLY A 173 -2.18 -10.91 0.29
C GLY A 173 -3.61 -10.43 0.09
N THR A 174 -3.82 -9.15 -0.26
CA THR A 174 -5.15 -8.57 -0.41
C THR A 174 -5.30 -7.82 -1.74
N ALA A 175 -6.55 -7.60 -2.16
CA ALA A 175 -6.86 -6.77 -3.30
C ALA A 175 -7.81 -5.63 -2.91
N GLY A 176 -7.54 -4.42 -3.40
CA GLY A 176 -8.40 -3.26 -3.21
C GLY A 176 -9.34 -3.03 -4.39
N ILE A 177 -10.64 -2.93 -4.11
CA ILE A 177 -11.67 -2.57 -5.07
C ILE A 177 -12.25 -1.21 -4.66
N ALA A 178 -12.08 -0.18 -5.49
CA ALA A 178 -12.61 1.16 -5.21
C ALA A 178 -13.90 1.44 -6.01
N ALA A 179 -14.99 1.66 -5.31
CA ALA A 179 -16.22 2.20 -5.87
C ALA A 179 -16.03 3.69 -6.18
N ILE A 180 -16.22 4.10 -7.43
CA ILE A 180 -16.07 5.50 -7.85
C ILE A 180 -17.25 6.30 -7.32
N GLY A 181 -16.99 7.26 -6.42
CA GLY A 181 -17.98 8.10 -5.76
C GLY A 181 -17.75 8.23 -4.26
N THR A 182 -18.76 8.74 -3.57
CA THR A 182 -18.82 8.91 -2.10
C THR A 182 -20.10 8.28 -1.58
N PHE A 183 -20.02 7.35 -0.61
CA PHE A 183 -21.15 6.56 -0.14
C PHE A 183 -21.40 6.71 1.36
N GLY A 184 -21.55 7.95 1.81
CA GLY A 184 -21.96 8.27 3.19
C GLY A 184 -23.37 7.76 3.52
N ALA A 185 -23.79 7.92 4.78
CA ALA A 185 -25.13 7.53 5.21
C ALA A 185 -26.22 8.20 4.34
N GLY A 186 -27.22 7.44 3.93
CA GLY A 186 -28.33 7.93 3.09
C GLY A 186 -27.99 8.06 1.60
N THR A 187 -26.73 7.88 1.17
CA THR A 187 -26.37 7.93 -0.26
C THR A 187 -26.80 6.65 -0.97
N PRO A 188 -27.55 6.73 -2.09
CA PRO A 188 -27.89 5.54 -2.86
C PRO A 188 -26.64 4.85 -3.41
N VAL A 189 -26.55 3.53 -3.20
CA VAL A 189 -25.52 2.69 -3.81
C VAL A 189 -26.12 1.99 -5.04
N PRO A 190 -25.60 2.24 -6.27
CA PRO A 190 -26.14 1.62 -7.47
C PRO A 190 -26.06 0.10 -7.43
N ARG A 191 -27.14 -0.59 -7.83
CA ARG A 191 -27.18 -2.05 -7.88
C ARG A 191 -26.13 -2.61 -8.84
N ALA A 192 -25.97 -1.99 -10.01
CA ALA A 192 -24.97 -2.41 -10.99
C ALA A 192 -23.55 -2.42 -10.38
N MET A 193 -23.20 -1.42 -9.57
CA MET A 193 -21.94 -1.35 -8.85
C MET A 193 -21.78 -2.50 -7.85
N THR A 194 -22.81 -2.79 -7.03
CA THR A 194 -22.72 -3.87 -6.02
C THR A 194 -22.64 -5.26 -6.66
N GLU A 195 -23.35 -5.49 -7.78
CA GLU A 195 -23.23 -6.72 -8.56
C GLU A 195 -21.85 -6.88 -9.18
N ALA A 196 -21.27 -5.80 -9.72
CA ALA A 196 -19.91 -5.82 -10.28
C ALA A 196 -18.85 -6.08 -9.20
N ILE A 197 -18.96 -5.45 -8.01
CA ILE A 197 -18.06 -5.72 -6.87
C ILE A 197 -18.20 -7.20 -6.46
N ALA A 198 -19.40 -7.75 -6.40
CA ALA A 198 -19.62 -9.15 -6.04
C ALA A 198 -19.00 -10.10 -7.07
N ALA A 199 -19.19 -9.85 -8.37
CA ALA A 199 -18.62 -10.66 -9.44
C ALA A 199 -17.08 -10.62 -9.43
N LEU A 200 -16.51 -9.43 -9.26
CA LEU A 200 -15.06 -9.24 -9.18
C LEU A 200 -14.45 -9.92 -7.96
N ALA A 201 -15.08 -9.77 -6.79
CA ALA A 201 -14.63 -10.41 -5.55
C ALA A 201 -14.75 -11.93 -5.63
N ALA A 202 -15.87 -12.45 -6.19
CA ALA A 202 -16.07 -13.87 -6.41
C ALA A 202 -14.95 -14.48 -7.26
N TRP A 203 -14.66 -13.85 -8.40
CA TRP A 203 -13.58 -14.30 -9.26
C TRP A 203 -12.22 -14.21 -8.58
N LYS A 204 -11.88 -13.04 -7.99
CA LYS A 204 -10.55 -12.79 -7.42
C LYS A 204 -10.23 -13.67 -6.23
N LEU A 205 -11.19 -13.88 -5.31
CA LEU A 205 -11.05 -14.81 -4.18
C LEU A 205 -11.11 -16.26 -4.64
N GLY A 206 -11.89 -16.56 -5.66
CA GLY A 206 -12.00 -17.90 -6.25
C GLY A 206 -10.71 -18.39 -6.90
N LEU A 207 -9.81 -17.50 -7.33
CA LEU A 207 -8.47 -17.89 -7.82
C LEU A 207 -7.65 -18.63 -6.74
N SER A 208 -7.93 -18.38 -5.46
CA SER A 208 -7.31 -19.01 -4.29
C SER A 208 -8.29 -19.87 -3.49
N ASP A 209 -9.45 -20.22 -4.05
CA ASP A 209 -10.53 -21.00 -3.40
C ASP A 209 -11.00 -20.41 -2.06
N VAL A 210 -10.99 -19.09 -1.91
CA VAL A 210 -11.40 -18.38 -0.68
C VAL A 210 -12.91 -18.09 -0.72
N ASP A 211 -13.65 -18.52 0.31
CA ASP A 211 -15.08 -18.18 0.47
C ASP A 211 -15.23 -16.69 0.82
N PRO A 212 -16.00 -15.91 0.02
CA PRO A 212 -16.26 -14.50 0.31
C PRO A 212 -16.96 -14.22 1.65
N ARG A 213 -17.63 -15.23 2.25
CA ARG A 213 -18.31 -15.16 3.56
C ARG A 213 -17.41 -15.53 4.72
N ALA A 214 -16.26 -16.13 4.45
CA ALA A 214 -15.32 -16.58 5.49
C ALA A 214 -14.65 -15.40 6.21
N LYS A 215 -13.87 -15.74 7.22
CA LYS A 215 -12.94 -14.85 7.89
C LYS A 215 -11.51 -15.33 7.66
N VAL A 216 -10.57 -14.42 7.63
CA VAL A 216 -9.15 -14.68 7.43
C VAL A 216 -8.34 -13.99 8.50
N ARG A 217 -7.24 -14.60 8.89
CA ARG A 217 -6.24 -13.99 9.76
C ARG A 217 -5.26 -13.17 8.91
N LEU A 218 -5.17 -11.89 9.20
CA LEU A 218 -4.22 -10.96 8.59
C LEU A 218 -3.29 -10.40 9.66
N VAL A 219 -2.08 -10.01 9.27
CA VAL A 219 -1.11 -9.37 10.17
C VAL A 219 -0.83 -7.96 9.65
N SER A 220 -0.98 -6.96 10.52
CA SER A 220 -0.65 -5.58 10.16
C SER A 220 0.85 -5.45 9.92
N SER A 221 1.22 -4.83 8.81
CA SER A 221 2.61 -4.52 8.45
C SER A 221 3.00 -3.06 8.73
N ASN A 222 2.12 -2.26 9.37
CA ASN A 222 2.33 -0.82 9.52
C ASN A 222 1.64 -0.26 10.77
N ASP A 223 2.39 0.54 11.56
CA ASP A 223 1.91 1.15 12.80
C ASP A 223 0.86 2.26 12.59
N LEU A 224 0.76 2.82 11.38
CA LEU A 224 -0.23 3.83 11.03
C LEU A 224 -1.57 3.21 10.59
N SER A 225 -1.71 1.89 10.60
CA SER A 225 -2.99 1.22 10.38
C SER A 225 -3.87 1.28 11.64
N ARG A 226 -5.07 0.71 11.57
CA ARG A 226 -5.93 0.53 12.78
C ARG A 226 -5.25 -0.33 13.85
N TYR A 227 -4.28 -1.16 13.47
CA TYR A 227 -3.57 -2.10 14.32
C TYR A 227 -2.07 -1.91 14.15
N THR A 228 -1.32 -1.90 15.24
CA THR A 228 0.14 -1.77 15.19
C THR A 228 0.78 -2.91 14.39
N ALA A 229 1.94 -2.66 13.82
CA ALA A 229 2.69 -3.65 13.06
C ALA A 229 2.91 -4.94 13.89
N GLY A 230 2.79 -6.10 13.24
CA GLY A 230 2.85 -7.39 13.90
C GLY A 230 1.55 -7.87 14.55
N THR A 231 0.54 -7.01 14.70
CA THR A 231 -0.75 -7.41 15.28
C THR A 231 -1.51 -8.32 14.31
N SER A 232 -1.90 -9.50 14.81
CA SER A 232 -2.74 -10.45 14.11
C SER A 232 -4.21 -10.18 14.38
N VAL A 233 -5.00 -10.02 13.33
CA VAL A 233 -6.45 -9.76 13.43
C VAL A 233 -7.24 -10.71 12.53
N VAL A 234 -8.46 -11.04 12.91
CA VAL A 234 -9.37 -11.87 12.13
C VAL A 234 -10.43 -10.97 11.50
N LEU A 235 -10.40 -10.83 10.18
CA LEU A 235 -11.32 -9.98 9.41
C LEU A 235 -12.14 -10.84 8.42
N PRO A 236 -13.32 -10.37 7.97
CA PRO A 236 -14.00 -10.99 6.84
C PRO A 236 -13.12 -10.96 5.58
N THR A 237 -13.19 -12.00 4.75
CA THR A 237 -12.45 -12.09 3.48
C THR A 237 -12.87 -11.02 2.46
N LEU A 238 -14.06 -10.46 2.60
CA LEU A 238 -14.52 -9.27 1.87
C LEU A 238 -14.99 -8.23 2.89
N VAL A 239 -14.31 -7.10 2.97
CA VAL A 239 -14.44 -6.14 4.07
C VAL A 239 -14.26 -4.71 3.58
N GLY A 240 -14.75 -3.72 4.35
CA GLY A 240 -14.51 -2.30 4.10
C GLY A 240 -13.13 -1.85 4.55
N HIS A 241 -12.64 -0.77 3.95
CA HIS A 241 -11.35 -0.14 4.30
C HIS A 241 -11.26 0.22 5.80
N ASP A 242 -12.37 0.65 6.39
CA ASP A 242 -12.51 1.01 7.79
C ASP A 242 -12.16 -0.12 8.77
N ALA A 243 -12.21 -1.37 8.36
CA ALA A 243 -11.80 -2.49 9.20
C ALA A 243 -10.27 -2.58 9.40
N GLY A 244 -9.48 -2.09 8.44
CA GLY A 244 -8.01 -2.12 8.49
C GLY A 244 -7.38 -0.76 8.78
N PHE A 245 -8.11 0.33 8.57
CA PHE A 245 -7.59 1.69 8.71
C PHE A 245 -8.60 2.61 9.42
N MET A 246 -8.12 3.67 10.06
CA MET A 246 -8.98 4.66 10.73
C MET A 246 -9.54 5.64 9.70
N THR A 247 -10.65 5.28 9.07
CA THR A 247 -11.30 6.03 7.99
C THR A 247 -12.80 5.76 7.96
N ASN A 248 -13.56 6.63 7.31
CA ASN A 248 -14.97 6.40 7.00
C ASN A 248 -15.18 5.66 5.66
N CYS A 249 -14.10 5.37 4.91
CA CYS A 249 -14.15 4.62 3.66
C CYS A 249 -14.50 3.13 3.95
N PRO A 250 -15.43 2.50 3.20
CA PRO A 250 -16.03 2.93 1.95
C PRO A 250 -17.30 3.78 2.09
N GLY A 251 -17.63 4.24 3.28
CA GLY A 251 -18.84 4.97 3.62
C GLY A 251 -19.98 4.07 4.09
N ALA A 252 -20.79 4.59 5.02
CA ALA A 252 -21.81 3.81 5.74
C ALA A 252 -22.81 3.12 4.81
N ALA A 253 -23.21 3.78 3.70
CA ALA A 253 -24.15 3.20 2.74
C ALA A 253 -23.55 2.00 2.00
N LEU A 254 -22.29 2.06 1.56
CA LEU A 254 -21.64 0.93 0.91
C LEU A 254 -21.27 -0.17 1.91
N THR A 255 -20.83 0.18 3.11
CA THR A 255 -20.57 -0.76 4.21
C THR A 255 -21.81 -1.60 4.52
N SER A 256 -23.01 -1.00 4.55
CA SER A 256 -24.27 -1.71 4.78
C SER A 256 -24.61 -2.74 3.68
N ARG A 257 -24.02 -2.62 2.48
CA ARG A 257 -24.21 -3.55 1.36
C ARG A 257 -23.24 -4.75 1.40
N LEU A 258 -22.14 -4.67 2.15
CA LEU A 258 -21.11 -5.72 2.16
C LEU A 258 -21.65 -7.13 2.52
N PRO A 259 -22.57 -7.32 3.48
CA PRO A 259 -23.14 -8.65 3.73
C PRO A 259 -23.83 -9.25 2.50
N GLY A 260 -24.63 -8.47 1.79
CA GLY A 260 -25.28 -8.90 0.53
C GLY A 260 -24.26 -9.17 -0.58
N ILE A 261 -23.22 -8.34 -0.70
CA ILE A 261 -22.14 -8.54 -1.68
C ILE A 261 -21.39 -9.84 -1.40
N ARG A 262 -21.09 -10.18 -0.12
CA ARG A 262 -20.48 -11.47 0.27
C ARG A 262 -21.33 -12.66 -0.15
N SER A 263 -22.62 -12.62 0.18
CA SER A 263 -23.55 -13.69 -0.17
C SER A 263 -23.65 -13.86 -1.68
N ARG A 264 -23.75 -12.76 -2.43
CA ARG A 264 -23.79 -12.79 -3.89
C ARG A 264 -22.49 -13.34 -4.49
N ALA A 265 -21.34 -12.93 -3.97
CA ALA A 265 -20.04 -13.43 -4.41
C ALA A 265 -19.87 -14.94 -4.15
N ALA A 266 -20.27 -15.42 -2.98
CA ALA A 266 -20.26 -16.85 -2.67
C ALA A 266 -21.17 -17.67 -3.60
N HIS A 267 -22.39 -17.17 -3.87
CA HIS A 267 -23.29 -17.80 -4.83
C HIS A 267 -22.66 -17.90 -6.23
N LEU A 268 -21.98 -16.85 -6.69
CA LEU A 268 -21.25 -16.85 -7.97
C LEU A 268 -20.10 -17.85 -8.01
N GLN A 269 -19.53 -18.24 -6.87
CA GLN A 269 -18.53 -19.28 -6.74
C GLN A 269 -19.14 -20.70 -6.66
N GLY A 270 -20.47 -20.84 -6.66
CA GLY A 270 -21.16 -22.12 -6.47
C GLY A 270 -21.18 -22.59 -5.00
N ARG A 271 -21.10 -21.66 -4.03
CA ARG A 271 -21.11 -21.91 -2.57
C ARG A 271 -22.47 -21.65 -1.95
#